data_62199a80cc7caef8114f28317c8e9a22
#
_entry.id   62199a80cc7caef8114f28317c8e9a22
#
_cell.length_a   1.000
_cell.length_b   1.000
_cell.length_c   1.000
_cell.angle_alpha   90.00
_cell.angle_beta   90.00
_cell.angle_gamma   90.00
#
_symmetry.space_group_name_H-M   'P 1'
#
loop_
_entity.id
_entity.type
_entity.pdbx_description
1 polymer ?
#
loop_
_entity_poly.entity_id
_entity_poly.type
_entity_poly.pdbx_seq_one_letter_code
_entity_poly.pdbx_strand_id
1 'polypeptide(L)'
;MTSLALGSPAAVAPAVAEDVSLAALLRCCVREIAGPRGQVGHEEPYVLLSVAGTRLRARAHGGLALRFEGRPEWLENGSWRPLSTDVLVRLVETELGEDNDEFAAQVAASRDAIAALIAARQEVPPPTDPWLASEQALVGGHPFHPSPKARGGAGWLRYAPEAHASFPLRLLGVRDDVLAGEGDTGALDELGQAPPGYSPLPAHPWQLELLAADLAAPLADGRLIDLGESARMAVPTSSVRTVYEPLIDRCLKFSLDVRITNCVRKNSWYELAGAVELSRRLEPVFLDLAAAFPGTRWLPEPGYRSAKLGTRLLEGLGVIVRVGPWSVCRPGVTPLLSGALATGWQVAGDMPDTVRSPVTGAVRSDVPDIARWRAAGTVPGVVGPPMTGTVPGGVPTGMAGVSVADPVRWWRAYVECVAPPVLDAYVSHGVVLEPHLQNVLIGVDADGLPVEAVFRDLEGTKLVAGRHDLSGVPHRVAEALTYDAASGWNRVVYCLMVNHLAEIAASLAGTGSTRELWAVAGDVLAKYAASRGWPRPLSELLSGAPLPAKANLSVRWTRSADRSAGYVTVANPLATA
;
A
#
# COMPACT_ATOMS: atom_id res chain seq x y z
N MET A 1 -16.43 -34.49 27.47
CA MET A 1 -16.49 -33.08 27.09
C MET A 1 -15.26 -32.39 27.67
N THR A 2 -14.16 -32.45 26.94
CA THR A 2 -12.90 -31.85 27.36
C THR A 2 -12.81 -30.50 26.66
N SER A 3 -12.99 -29.42 27.42
CA SER A 3 -12.77 -28.05 26.96
C SER A 3 -11.29 -27.90 26.61
N LEU A 4 -10.97 -27.81 25.33
CA LEU A 4 -9.66 -27.35 24.87
C LEU A 4 -9.48 -25.91 25.32
N ALA A 5 -8.59 -25.68 26.27
CA ALA A 5 -8.17 -24.36 26.68
C ALA A 5 -7.58 -23.64 25.46
N LEU A 6 -8.31 -22.68 24.93
CA LEU A 6 -7.84 -21.78 23.88
C LEU A 6 -6.64 -20.99 24.45
N GLY A 7 -5.46 -21.17 23.86
CA GLY A 7 -4.25 -20.47 24.26
C GLY A 7 -4.44 -18.95 24.26
N SER A 8 -3.70 -18.24 25.12
CA SER A 8 -3.78 -16.77 25.14
C SER A 8 -3.47 -16.20 23.75
N PRO A 9 -4.05 -15.07 23.36
CA PRO A 9 -3.81 -14.41 22.07
C PRO A 9 -2.33 -14.22 21.73
N ALA A 10 -1.48 -13.98 22.73
CA ALA A 10 -0.02 -13.89 22.59
C ALA A 10 0.64 -15.21 22.12
N ALA A 11 0.02 -16.37 22.38
CA ALA A 11 0.53 -17.67 21.94
C ALA A 11 0.18 -17.97 20.47
N VAL A 12 -0.82 -17.29 19.89
CA VAL A 12 -1.28 -17.49 18.50
C VAL A 12 -0.48 -16.64 17.50
N ALA A 13 -0.01 -15.46 17.91
CA ALA A 13 0.68 -14.52 17.03
C ALA A 13 1.93 -15.12 16.33
N PRO A 14 2.81 -15.88 16.97
CA PRO A 14 3.96 -16.49 16.29
C PRO A 14 3.58 -17.52 15.22
N ALA A 15 2.54 -18.32 15.45
CA ALA A 15 2.08 -19.32 14.48
C ALA A 15 1.49 -18.66 13.23
N VAL A 16 0.66 -17.64 13.40
CA VAL A 16 0.10 -16.85 12.28
C VAL A 16 1.21 -16.12 11.52
N ALA A 17 2.18 -15.54 12.21
CA ALA A 17 3.32 -14.86 11.58
C ALA A 17 4.17 -15.84 10.76
N GLU A 18 4.38 -17.06 11.24
CA GLU A 18 5.05 -18.12 10.51
C GLU A 18 4.31 -18.48 9.22
N ASP A 19 2.99 -18.71 9.28
CA ASP A 19 2.19 -19.09 8.12
C ASP A 19 2.13 -17.97 7.07
N VAL A 20 1.98 -16.70 7.50
CA VAL A 20 2.01 -15.52 6.60
C VAL A 20 3.37 -15.36 5.92
N SER A 21 4.46 -15.50 6.69
CA SER A 21 5.83 -15.37 6.15
C SER A 21 6.17 -16.50 5.20
N LEU A 22 5.82 -17.74 5.56
CA LEU A 22 5.99 -18.92 4.72
C LEU A 22 5.23 -18.76 3.40
N ALA A 23 3.97 -18.33 3.45
CA ALA A 23 3.16 -18.13 2.25
C ALA A 23 3.77 -17.07 1.33
N ALA A 24 4.24 -15.94 1.85
CA ALA A 24 4.86 -14.88 1.06
C ALA A 24 6.17 -15.37 0.40
N LEU A 25 7.04 -16.05 1.15
CA LEU A 25 8.29 -16.60 0.62
C LEU A 25 8.04 -17.70 -0.42
N LEU A 26 7.08 -18.60 -0.18
CA LEU A 26 6.74 -19.67 -1.11
C LEU A 26 6.17 -19.13 -2.42
N ARG A 27 5.31 -18.10 -2.37
CA ARG A 27 4.83 -17.38 -3.57
C ARG A 27 5.97 -16.82 -4.40
N CYS A 28 6.95 -16.17 -3.75
CA CYS A 28 8.14 -15.68 -4.44
C CYS A 28 8.95 -16.84 -5.04
N CYS A 29 9.15 -17.93 -4.29
CA CYS A 29 9.87 -19.11 -4.77
C CYS A 29 9.19 -19.72 -6.01
N VAL A 30 7.86 -19.91 -5.99
CA VAL A 30 7.10 -20.41 -7.15
C VAL A 30 7.27 -19.49 -8.35
N ARG A 31 7.12 -18.18 -8.16
CA ARG A 31 7.12 -17.21 -9.26
C ARG A 31 8.49 -16.96 -9.86
N GLU A 32 9.52 -16.89 -9.03
CA GLU A 32 10.85 -16.38 -9.43
C GLU A 32 11.91 -17.49 -9.56
N ILE A 33 11.74 -18.62 -8.88
CA ILE A 33 12.70 -19.73 -8.88
C ILE A 33 12.15 -20.94 -9.61
N ALA A 34 11.14 -21.60 -9.06
CA ALA A 34 10.66 -22.87 -9.56
C ALA A 34 9.93 -22.76 -10.92
N GLY A 35 9.10 -21.73 -11.10
CA GLY A 35 8.34 -21.49 -12.33
C GLY A 35 9.24 -21.30 -13.55
N PRO A 36 10.19 -20.35 -13.56
CA PRO A 36 11.11 -20.14 -14.68
C PRO A 36 12.00 -21.35 -15.00
N ARG A 37 12.23 -22.24 -14.03
CA ARG A 37 13.02 -23.48 -14.22
C ARG A 37 12.18 -24.68 -14.66
N GLY A 38 10.86 -24.53 -14.82
CA GLY A 38 9.96 -25.65 -15.14
C GLY A 38 9.81 -26.68 -14.01
N GLN A 39 10.07 -26.25 -12.76
CA GLN A 39 10.03 -27.09 -11.57
C GLN A 39 8.67 -27.05 -10.84
N VAL A 40 7.62 -26.57 -11.51
CA VAL A 40 6.25 -26.49 -10.99
C VAL A 40 5.38 -27.48 -11.76
N GLY A 41 4.70 -28.37 -11.03
CA GLY A 41 3.72 -29.33 -11.54
C GLY A 41 2.37 -29.15 -10.84
N HIS A 42 1.35 -29.76 -11.38
CA HIS A 42 0.00 -29.78 -10.81
C HIS A 42 -0.50 -31.21 -10.65
N GLU A 43 -0.95 -31.56 -9.46
CA GLU A 43 -1.61 -32.81 -9.13
C GLU A 43 -2.77 -32.49 -8.19
N GLU A 44 -3.95 -32.31 -8.75
CA GLU A 44 -5.14 -31.87 -8.01
C GLU A 44 -5.31 -32.61 -6.68
N PRO A 45 -5.47 -31.90 -5.55
CA PRO A 45 -5.62 -30.44 -5.38
C PRO A 45 -4.30 -29.71 -5.09
N TYR A 46 -3.15 -30.29 -5.41
CA TYR A 46 -1.85 -29.78 -5.05
C TYR A 46 -1.12 -29.12 -6.23
N VAL A 47 -0.42 -28.03 -5.92
CA VAL A 47 0.71 -27.55 -6.70
C VAL A 47 1.97 -28.24 -6.14
N LEU A 48 2.72 -28.87 -7.03
CA LEU A 48 3.97 -29.55 -6.70
C LEU A 48 5.15 -28.68 -7.11
N LEU A 49 6.17 -28.65 -6.29
CA LEU A 49 7.41 -27.92 -6.57
C LEU A 49 8.60 -28.85 -6.37
N SER A 50 9.66 -28.64 -7.14
CA SER A 50 10.97 -29.20 -6.87
C SER A 50 11.95 -28.06 -6.60
N VAL A 51 12.49 -27.98 -5.39
CA VAL A 51 13.46 -26.94 -5.00
C VAL A 51 14.65 -27.64 -4.37
N ALA A 52 15.85 -27.40 -4.89
CA ALA A 52 17.08 -28.11 -4.46
C ALA A 52 16.93 -29.63 -4.44
N GLY A 53 16.25 -30.20 -5.43
CA GLY A 53 15.97 -31.64 -5.50
C GLY A 53 14.93 -32.13 -4.47
N THR A 54 14.41 -31.28 -3.62
CA THR A 54 13.39 -31.61 -2.60
C THR A 54 11.99 -31.33 -3.16
N ARG A 55 11.08 -32.28 -3.00
CA ARG A 55 9.68 -32.12 -3.41
C ARG A 55 8.89 -31.40 -2.33
N LEU A 56 8.16 -30.35 -2.74
CA LEU A 56 7.20 -29.61 -1.92
C LEU A 56 5.81 -29.78 -2.51
N ARG A 57 4.79 -29.68 -1.68
CA ARG A 57 3.38 -29.60 -2.14
C ARG A 57 2.60 -28.59 -1.32
N ALA A 58 1.65 -27.91 -1.98
CA ALA A 58 0.72 -27.01 -1.32
C ALA A 58 -0.63 -27.08 -2.02
N ARG A 59 -1.73 -27.04 -1.29
CA ARG A 59 -3.04 -26.78 -1.91
C ARG A 59 -3.07 -25.32 -2.29
N ALA A 60 -3.26 -25.01 -3.56
CA ALA A 60 -3.22 -23.66 -4.07
C ALA A 60 -4.48 -23.30 -4.83
N HIS A 61 -4.93 -22.06 -4.68
CA HIS A 61 -6.07 -21.49 -5.38
C HIS A 61 -5.80 -20.02 -5.72
N GLY A 62 -6.79 -19.30 -6.30
CA GLY A 62 -6.70 -17.87 -6.58
C GLY A 62 -5.84 -17.50 -7.81
N GLY A 63 -5.48 -18.46 -8.66
CA GLY A 63 -4.75 -18.20 -9.91
C GLY A 63 -3.42 -17.48 -9.68
N LEU A 64 -3.21 -16.33 -10.32
CA LEU A 64 -1.97 -15.54 -10.21
C LEU A 64 -1.62 -15.08 -8.79
N ALA A 65 -2.60 -14.94 -7.91
CA ALA A 65 -2.37 -14.56 -6.50
C ALA A 65 -1.77 -15.71 -5.69
N LEU A 66 -1.89 -16.95 -6.18
CA LEU A 66 -1.28 -18.14 -5.59
C LEU A 66 -1.49 -18.22 -4.06
N ARG A 67 -2.74 -18.39 -3.66
CA ARG A 67 -3.13 -18.54 -2.25
C ARG A 67 -3.03 -19.98 -1.83
N PHE A 68 -2.64 -20.22 -0.58
CA PHE A 68 -2.49 -21.56 -0.04
C PHE A 68 -3.58 -21.87 0.99
N GLU A 69 -4.14 -23.08 0.90
CA GLU A 69 -5.06 -23.64 1.88
C GLU A 69 -4.30 -24.63 2.77
N GLY A 70 -4.31 -24.36 4.07
CA GLY A 70 -3.54 -25.13 5.03
C GLY A 70 -2.03 -24.91 4.89
N ARG A 71 -1.27 -25.67 5.64
CA ARG A 71 0.19 -25.52 5.69
C ARG A 71 0.84 -26.29 4.53
N PRO A 72 1.72 -25.68 3.73
CA PRO A 72 2.54 -26.38 2.73
C PRO A 72 3.39 -27.48 3.38
N GLU A 73 3.71 -28.51 2.61
CA GLU A 73 4.49 -29.66 3.08
C GLU A 73 5.71 -29.93 2.20
N TRP A 74 6.72 -30.55 2.76
CA TRP A 74 7.93 -31.01 2.07
C TRP A 74 8.18 -32.49 2.30
N LEU A 75 8.80 -33.16 1.34
CA LEU A 75 9.09 -34.58 1.40
C LEU A 75 10.46 -34.81 2.09
N GLU A 76 10.41 -35.34 3.31
CA GLU A 76 11.60 -35.72 4.09
C GLU A 76 11.61 -37.22 4.34
N ASN A 77 12.64 -37.91 3.90
CA ASN A 77 12.83 -39.35 4.10
C ASN A 77 11.58 -40.20 3.72
N GLY A 78 10.92 -39.85 2.60
CA GLY A 78 9.72 -40.55 2.12
C GLY A 78 8.41 -40.18 2.83
N SER A 79 8.41 -39.25 3.75
CA SER A 79 7.23 -38.79 4.48
C SER A 79 6.98 -37.29 4.30
N TRP A 80 5.72 -36.89 4.11
CA TRP A 80 5.33 -35.49 4.05
C TRP A 80 5.36 -34.87 5.44
N ARG A 81 6.06 -33.73 5.57
CA ARG A 81 6.22 -32.95 6.80
C ARG A 81 5.74 -31.52 6.58
N PRO A 82 5.15 -30.86 7.59
CA PRO A 82 4.84 -29.44 7.49
C PRO A 82 6.09 -28.62 7.16
N LEU A 83 5.99 -27.78 6.13
CA LEU A 83 7.07 -26.88 5.74
C LEU A 83 7.15 -25.71 6.73
N SER A 84 8.37 -25.28 7.08
CA SER A 84 8.61 -24.04 7.82
C SER A 84 9.35 -23.03 6.97
N THR A 85 9.26 -21.74 7.36
CA THR A 85 9.99 -20.66 6.71
C THR A 85 11.50 -20.94 6.69
N ASP A 86 12.07 -21.45 7.80
CA ASP A 86 13.50 -21.73 7.91
C ASP A 86 13.94 -22.89 7.00
N VAL A 87 13.09 -23.92 6.82
CA VAL A 87 13.34 -24.99 5.84
C VAL A 87 13.32 -24.43 4.42
N LEU A 88 12.32 -23.61 4.09
CA LEU A 88 12.22 -23.04 2.75
C LEU A 88 13.40 -22.10 2.43
N VAL A 89 13.87 -21.30 3.40
CA VAL A 89 15.07 -20.46 3.23
C VAL A 89 16.27 -21.33 2.86
N ARG A 90 16.57 -22.41 3.61
CA ARG A 90 17.67 -23.32 3.27
C ARG A 90 17.54 -23.98 1.90
N LEU A 91 16.33 -24.35 1.49
CA LEU A 91 16.10 -24.90 0.15
C LEU A 91 16.35 -23.85 -0.94
N VAL A 92 15.96 -22.60 -0.72
CA VAL A 92 16.25 -21.48 -1.64
C VAL A 92 17.75 -21.22 -1.73
N GLU A 93 18.48 -21.21 -0.60
CA GLU A 93 19.93 -21.07 -0.56
C GLU A 93 20.62 -22.18 -1.34
N THR A 94 20.25 -23.42 -1.10
CA THR A 94 20.78 -24.58 -1.84
C THR A 94 20.46 -24.52 -3.34
N GLU A 95 19.23 -24.11 -3.72
CA GLU A 95 18.80 -24.01 -5.12
C GLU A 95 19.54 -22.91 -5.89
N LEU A 96 19.86 -21.80 -5.20
CA LEU A 96 20.61 -20.68 -5.78
C LEU A 96 22.13 -20.88 -5.69
N GLY A 97 22.60 -21.89 -4.93
CA GLY A 97 24.00 -22.29 -4.84
C GLY A 97 24.88 -21.36 -4.00
N GLU A 98 24.28 -20.59 -3.08
CA GLU A 98 24.97 -19.61 -2.25
C GLU A 98 24.23 -19.43 -0.91
N ASP A 99 24.98 -19.38 0.20
CA ASP A 99 24.44 -18.99 1.50
C ASP A 99 24.29 -17.47 1.57
N ASN A 100 23.16 -16.98 2.08
CA ASN A 100 22.89 -15.56 2.19
C ASN A 100 22.32 -15.21 3.57
N ASP A 101 23.21 -15.06 4.55
CA ASP A 101 22.85 -14.74 5.94
C ASP A 101 21.99 -13.47 6.06
N GLU A 102 22.24 -12.46 5.20
CA GLU A 102 21.43 -11.23 5.19
C GLU A 102 20.00 -11.52 4.76
N PHE A 103 19.80 -12.37 3.75
CA PHE A 103 18.48 -12.76 3.28
C PHE A 103 17.73 -13.54 4.36
N ALA A 104 18.38 -14.56 4.94
CA ALA A 104 17.81 -15.36 6.03
C ALA A 104 17.43 -14.49 7.24
N ALA A 105 18.32 -13.59 7.66
CA ALA A 105 18.07 -12.67 8.77
C ALA A 105 16.89 -11.72 8.49
N GLN A 106 16.74 -11.24 7.25
CA GLN A 106 15.61 -10.37 6.88
C GLN A 106 14.27 -11.11 6.84
N VAL A 107 14.24 -12.35 6.39
CA VAL A 107 13.04 -13.19 6.44
C VAL A 107 12.62 -13.43 7.88
N ALA A 108 13.57 -13.79 8.76
CA ALA A 108 13.32 -13.97 10.19
C ALA A 108 12.82 -12.66 10.84
N ALA A 109 13.50 -11.53 10.61
CA ALA A 109 13.09 -10.24 11.14
C ALA A 109 11.70 -9.81 10.66
N SER A 110 11.31 -10.16 9.42
CA SER A 110 9.96 -9.90 8.90
C SER A 110 8.91 -10.75 9.63
N ARG A 111 9.17 -12.02 9.88
CA ARG A 111 8.30 -12.91 10.65
C ARG A 111 8.10 -12.39 12.08
N ASP A 112 9.19 -12.02 12.74
CA ASP A 112 9.15 -11.51 14.12
C ASP A 112 8.39 -10.16 14.18
N ALA A 113 8.56 -9.31 13.17
CA ALA A 113 7.81 -8.06 13.06
C ALA A 113 6.30 -8.32 12.89
N ILE A 114 5.90 -9.29 12.06
CA ILE A 114 4.49 -9.67 11.90
C ILE A 114 3.91 -10.17 13.23
N ALA A 115 4.63 -11.00 13.97
CA ALA A 115 4.20 -11.45 15.29
C ALA A 115 4.01 -10.30 16.27
N ALA A 116 4.95 -9.35 16.31
CA ALA A 116 4.87 -8.16 17.14
C ALA A 116 3.68 -7.25 16.76
N LEU A 117 3.41 -7.07 15.45
CA LEU A 117 2.25 -6.32 14.96
C LEU A 117 0.94 -6.97 15.38
N ILE A 118 0.81 -8.29 15.23
CA ILE A 118 -0.39 -9.04 15.63
C ILE A 118 -0.63 -8.88 17.14
N ALA A 119 0.41 -8.99 17.96
CA ALA A 119 0.30 -8.82 19.40
C ALA A 119 -0.11 -7.37 19.77
N ALA A 120 0.55 -6.37 19.20
CA ALA A 120 0.29 -4.96 19.50
C ALA A 120 -1.12 -4.51 19.08
N ARG A 121 -1.64 -5.00 17.95
CA ARG A 121 -3.02 -4.70 17.49
C ARG A 121 -4.09 -5.08 18.50
N GLN A 122 -3.84 -6.07 19.34
CA GLN A 122 -4.83 -6.55 20.32
C GLN A 122 -4.96 -5.60 21.51
N GLU A 123 -3.93 -4.77 21.74
CA GLU A 123 -3.89 -3.84 22.87
C GLU A 123 -4.53 -2.47 22.55
N VAL A 124 -4.68 -2.14 21.26
CA VAL A 124 -5.17 -0.84 20.81
C VAL A 124 -6.39 -1.04 19.90
N PRO A 125 -7.52 -0.37 20.15
CA PRO A 125 -8.69 -0.47 19.28
C PRO A 125 -8.38 0.09 17.89
N PRO A 126 -9.01 -0.47 16.81
CA PRO A 126 -8.85 0.07 15.47
C PRO A 126 -9.41 1.51 15.38
N PRO A 127 -8.94 2.30 14.42
CA PRO A 127 -9.55 3.60 14.12
C PRO A 127 -11.04 3.46 13.81
N THR A 128 -11.83 4.43 14.24
CA THR A 128 -13.26 4.51 13.90
C THR A 128 -13.49 4.97 12.45
N ASP A 129 -12.56 5.69 11.88
CA ASP A 129 -12.55 6.07 10.46
C ASP A 129 -12.30 4.82 9.60
N PRO A 130 -13.24 4.42 8.71
CA PRO A 130 -13.13 3.21 7.91
C PRO A 130 -11.97 3.26 6.92
N TRP A 131 -11.62 4.43 6.38
CA TRP A 131 -10.45 4.59 5.54
C TRP A 131 -9.16 4.31 6.34
N LEU A 132 -8.99 4.95 7.50
CA LEU A 132 -7.82 4.72 8.35
C LEU A 132 -7.73 3.26 8.82
N ALA A 133 -8.86 2.64 9.18
CA ALA A 133 -8.89 1.23 9.51
C ALA A 133 -8.38 0.36 8.34
N SER A 134 -8.75 0.71 7.10
CA SER A 134 -8.28 0.02 5.90
C SER A 134 -6.78 0.25 5.64
N GLU A 135 -6.26 1.47 5.87
CA GLU A 135 -4.83 1.78 5.76
C GLU A 135 -3.98 0.95 6.73
N GLN A 136 -4.51 0.66 7.88
CA GLN A 136 -3.83 -0.05 8.97
C GLN A 136 -4.04 -1.58 8.95
N ALA A 137 -4.71 -2.11 7.93
CA ALA A 137 -5.05 -3.54 7.84
C ALA A 137 -3.91 -4.42 7.28
N LEU A 138 -2.86 -3.85 6.69
CA LEU A 138 -1.85 -4.58 5.93
C LEU A 138 -0.80 -5.30 6.79
N VAL A 139 -1.22 -6.09 7.77
CA VAL A 139 -0.32 -6.80 8.72
C VAL A 139 0.68 -7.70 8.01
N GLY A 140 0.24 -8.49 7.03
CA GLY A 140 1.09 -9.41 6.25
C GLY A 140 1.99 -8.72 5.21
N GLY A 141 1.72 -7.45 4.86
CA GLY A 141 2.46 -6.71 3.85
C GLY A 141 2.23 -7.22 2.43
N HIS A 142 3.22 -7.03 1.56
CA HIS A 142 3.13 -7.40 0.14
C HIS A 142 3.21 -8.92 -0.03
N PRO A 143 2.20 -9.58 -0.65
CA PRO A 143 2.11 -11.03 -0.70
C PRO A 143 3.23 -11.72 -1.52
N PHE A 144 3.87 -11.01 -2.43
CA PHE A 144 5.01 -11.46 -3.24
C PHE A 144 6.29 -10.72 -2.89
N HIS A 145 6.57 -10.55 -1.59
CA HIS A 145 7.84 -10.07 -1.09
C HIS A 145 8.39 -11.06 -0.06
N PRO A 146 9.66 -11.52 -0.16
CA PRO A 146 10.17 -12.58 0.72
C PRO A 146 10.27 -12.16 2.20
N SER A 147 10.38 -10.86 2.46
CA SER A 147 10.46 -10.27 3.81
C SER A 147 9.62 -8.98 3.89
N PRO A 148 8.28 -9.06 3.79
CA PRO A 148 7.41 -7.90 3.55
C PRO A 148 7.36 -6.90 4.71
N LYS A 149 7.71 -7.33 5.93
CA LYS A 149 7.68 -6.51 7.15
C LYS A 149 9.04 -6.37 7.82
N ALA A 150 10.14 -6.75 7.16
CA ALA A 150 11.47 -6.49 7.70
C ALA A 150 11.64 -4.99 7.98
N ARG A 151 11.88 -4.65 9.24
CA ARG A 151 12.06 -3.28 9.73
C ARG A 151 13.26 -3.22 10.64
N GLY A 152 14.06 -2.16 10.50
CA GLY A 152 15.19 -1.88 11.37
C GLY A 152 14.87 -0.77 12.38
N GLY A 153 15.69 -0.68 13.42
CA GLY A 153 15.62 0.38 14.42
C GLY A 153 14.77 0.02 15.65
N ALA A 154 15.17 0.55 16.81
CA ALA A 154 14.41 0.38 18.04
C ALA A 154 13.14 1.24 18.02
N GLY A 155 12.08 0.79 18.68
CA GLY A 155 10.86 1.56 18.88
C GLY A 155 9.97 1.76 17.64
N TRP A 156 10.24 1.11 16.53
CA TRP A 156 9.49 1.22 15.28
C TRP A 156 7.98 0.93 15.44
N LEU A 157 7.63 0.10 16.41
CA LEU A 157 6.24 -0.31 16.65
C LEU A 157 5.35 0.87 17.07
N ARG A 158 5.93 1.90 17.72
CA ARG A 158 5.23 3.14 18.09
C ARG A 158 4.70 3.93 16.89
N TYR A 159 5.24 3.67 15.70
CA TYR A 159 4.93 4.38 14.46
C TYR A 159 4.30 3.46 13.41
N ALA A 160 4.04 2.20 13.78
CA ALA A 160 3.51 1.21 12.86
C ALA A 160 1.99 1.35 12.68
N PRO A 161 1.49 1.63 11.46
CA PRO A 161 0.05 1.70 11.20
C PRO A 161 -0.66 0.41 11.58
N GLU A 162 -0.04 -0.73 11.31
CA GLU A 162 -0.62 -2.04 11.60
C GLU A 162 -0.81 -2.32 13.10
N ALA A 163 -0.12 -1.57 13.96
CA ALA A 163 -0.30 -1.60 15.42
C ALA A 163 -1.30 -0.55 15.92
N HIS A 164 -2.08 0.07 15.03
CA HIS A 164 -3.00 1.17 15.33
C HIS A 164 -2.34 2.38 16.00
N ALA A 165 -1.08 2.67 15.61
CA ALA A 165 -0.33 3.77 16.17
C ALA A 165 -1.00 5.12 15.88
N SER A 166 -0.87 6.04 16.83
CA SER A 166 -1.13 7.47 16.65
C SER A 166 -0.15 8.25 17.55
N PHE A 167 0.32 9.39 17.07
CA PHE A 167 1.33 10.17 17.80
C PHE A 167 1.28 11.64 17.40
N PRO A 168 1.68 12.57 18.30
CA PRO A 168 1.81 13.97 17.94
C PRO A 168 3.01 14.15 17.00
N LEU A 169 2.88 15.05 16.03
CA LEU A 169 4.02 15.47 15.22
C LEU A 169 4.92 16.40 16.05
N ARG A 170 6.22 16.38 15.76
CA ARG A 170 7.13 17.43 16.26
C ARG A 170 7.03 18.63 15.32
N LEU A 171 7.07 19.81 15.89
CA LEU A 171 7.06 21.07 15.15
C LEU A 171 8.40 21.78 15.32
N LEU A 172 9.03 22.10 14.18
CA LEU A 172 10.21 22.95 14.12
C LEU A 172 9.82 24.32 13.56
N GLY A 173 10.37 25.38 14.10
CA GLY A 173 10.38 26.69 13.45
C GLY A 173 11.61 26.79 12.57
N VAL A 174 11.41 26.93 11.26
CA VAL A 174 12.49 27.17 10.31
C VAL A 174 12.61 28.67 10.08
N ARG A 175 13.78 29.24 10.29
CA ARG A 175 14.01 30.66 10.02
C ARG A 175 13.80 30.97 8.53
N ASP A 176 13.09 32.04 8.20
CA ASP A 176 12.56 32.30 6.84
C ASP A 176 13.66 32.38 5.77
N ASP A 177 14.90 32.83 6.12
CA ASP A 177 16.03 32.89 5.19
C ASP A 177 16.58 31.51 4.77
N VAL A 178 16.30 30.46 5.56
CA VAL A 178 16.69 29.08 5.26
C VAL A 178 15.48 28.18 4.97
N LEU A 179 14.29 28.74 4.87
CA LEU A 179 13.11 28.00 4.47
C LEU A 179 13.25 27.50 3.02
N ALA A 180 12.88 26.25 2.79
CA ALA A 180 12.77 25.65 1.45
C ALA A 180 11.35 25.16 1.21
N GLY A 181 10.86 25.30 0.00
CA GLY A 181 9.56 24.79 -0.37
C GLY A 181 9.15 25.21 -1.77
N GLU A 182 8.11 24.56 -2.27
CA GLU A 182 7.50 24.85 -3.56
C GLU A 182 6.03 24.46 -3.51
N GLY A 183 5.18 25.18 -4.24
CA GLY A 183 3.76 24.93 -4.34
C GLY A 183 2.97 25.36 -3.09
N ASP A 184 1.77 24.80 -2.94
CA ASP A 184 0.88 25.13 -1.83
C ASP A 184 1.18 24.30 -0.59
N THR A 185 1.66 24.95 0.44
CA THR A 185 1.96 24.38 1.76
C THR A 185 1.18 25.02 2.89
N GLY A 186 0.17 25.86 2.60
CA GLY A 186 -0.59 26.63 3.59
C GLY A 186 -1.20 25.77 4.69
N ALA A 187 -1.59 24.55 4.39
CA ALA A 187 -2.10 23.60 5.38
C ALA A 187 -1.10 23.29 6.53
N LEU A 188 0.20 23.43 6.31
CA LEU A 188 1.21 23.21 7.35
C LEU A 188 1.19 24.32 8.42
N ASP A 189 0.73 25.51 8.08
CA ASP A 189 0.66 26.64 9.01
C ASP A 189 -0.51 26.49 10.01
N GLU A 190 -1.47 25.60 9.71
CA GLU A 190 -2.58 25.26 10.61
C GLU A 190 -2.16 24.32 11.75
N LEU A 191 -1.01 23.66 11.63
CA LEU A 191 -0.55 22.66 12.60
C LEU A 191 0.08 23.28 13.86
N GLY A 192 0.52 24.53 13.79
CA GLY A 192 1.11 25.25 14.92
C GLY A 192 1.57 26.64 14.54
N GLN A 193 1.85 27.45 15.56
CA GLN A 193 2.34 28.81 15.39
C GLN A 193 3.84 28.88 15.57
N ALA A 194 4.52 29.67 14.73
CA ALA A 194 5.91 30.02 14.87
C ALA A 194 6.06 31.51 15.24
N PRO A 195 7.11 31.92 15.98
CA PRO A 195 7.37 33.33 16.24
C PRO A 195 7.73 34.07 14.94
N PRO A 196 7.62 35.43 14.93
CA PRO A 196 7.98 36.22 13.75
C PRO A 196 9.38 35.90 13.24
N GLY A 197 9.51 35.75 11.91
CA GLY A 197 10.77 35.37 11.23
C GLY A 197 11.01 33.87 11.13
N TYR A 198 10.02 33.06 11.55
CA TYR A 198 10.06 31.60 11.41
C TYR A 198 8.75 31.07 10.82
N SER A 199 8.89 30.01 10.05
CA SER A 199 7.77 29.25 9.50
C SER A 199 7.69 27.86 10.15
N PRO A 200 6.49 27.34 10.49
CA PRO A 200 6.36 26.03 11.09
C PRO A 200 6.67 24.93 10.08
N LEU A 201 7.41 23.91 10.51
CA LEU A 201 7.72 22.71 9.75
C LEU A 201 7.39 21.49 10.61
N PRO A 202 6.34 20.73 10.30
CA PRO A 202 6.08 19.48 10.99
C PRO A 202 7.15 18.44 10.61
N ALA A 203 7.49 17.57 11.55
CA ALA A 203 8.46 16.51 11.36
C ALA A 203 7.99 15.22 12.02
N HIS A 204 8.30 14.10 11.39
CA HIS A 204 8.04 12.78 11.97
C HIS A 204 8.96 12.56 13.19
N PRO A 205 8.42 12.24 14.39
CA PRO A 205 9.25 12.11 15.60
C PRO A 205 10.43 11.16 15.43
N TRP A 206 10.21 10.01 14.81
CA TRP A 206 11.27 9.04 14.53
C TRP A 206 12.38 9.61 13.62
N GLN A 207 12.02 10.43 12.65
CA GLN A 207 13.03 11.07 11.78
C GLN A 207 13.90 12.07 12.55
N LEU A 208 13.33 12.83 13.49
CA LEU A 208 14.13 13.73 14.32
C LEU A 208 15.09 12.98 15.23
N GLU A 209 14.69 11.83 15.78
CA GLU A 209 15.60 10.95 16.53
C GLU A 209 16.80 10.53 15.65
N LEU A 210 16.55 10.17 14.38
CA LEU A 210 17.59 9.76 13.43
C LEU A 210 18.49 10.92 12.98
N LEU A 211 17.99 12.14 12.96
CA LEU A 211 18.70 13.34 12.57
C LEU A 211 19.30 14.14 13.74
N ALA A 212 19.23 13.64 14.98
CA ALA A 212 19.56 14.40 16.18
C ALA A 212 20.96 15.07 16.12
N ALA A 213 21.97 14.36 15.61
CA ALA A 213 23.32 14.90 15.45
C ALA A 213 23.39 16.01 14.39
N ASP A 214 22.68 15.87 13.27
CA ASP A 214 22.63 16.84 12.18
C ASP A 214 21.87 18.12 12.58
N LEU A 215 20.89 18.00 13.48
CA LEU A 215 20.06 19.10 13.96
C LEU A 215 20.73 19.94 15.06
N ALA A 216 21.77 19.43 15.73
CA ALA A 216 22.38 20.09 16.88
C ALA A 216 22.88 21.51 16.56
N ALA A 217 23.61 21.69 15.47
CA ALA A 217 24.15 23.00 15.08
C ALA A 217 23.06 24.00 14.66
N PRO A 218 22.10 23.65 13.75
CA PRO A 218 21.01 24.58 13.40
C PRO A 218 20.11 24.98 14.57
N LEU A 219 19.91 24.10 15.55
CA LEU A 219 19.17 24.43 16.77
C LEU A 219 19.98 25.37 17.68
N ALA A 220 21.30 25.15 17.81
CA ALA A 220 22.16 25.98 18.64
C ALA A 220 22.32 27.43 18.10
N ASP A 221 22.34 27.62 16.79
CA ASP A 221 22.51 28.93 16.15
C ASP A 221 21.18 29.62 15.74
N GLY A 222 20.04 29.02 16.07
CA GLY A 222 18.72 29.59 15.85
C GLY A 222 18.22 29.57 14.40
N ARG A 223 18.87 28.84 13.49
CA ARG A 223 18.28 28.59 12.15
C ARG A 223 17.09 27.66 12.21
N LEU A 224 17.06 26.79 13.22
CA LEU A 224 15.92 26.01 13.63
C LEU A 224 15.59 26.31 15.10
N ILE A 225 14.32 26.27 15.46
CA ILE A 225 13.86 26.27 16.85
C ILE A 225 12.89 25.12 17.08
N ASP A 226 12.88 24.57 18.29
CA ASP A 226 11.90 23.55 18.68
C ASP A 226 10.61 24.24 19.14
N LEU A 227 9.52 23.97 18.43
CA LEU A 227 8.17 24.47 18.77
C LEU A 227 7.36 23.47 19.61
N GLY A 228 7.95 22.32 19.95
CA GLY A 228 7.30 21.27 20.72
C GLY A 228 6.51 20.27 19.86
N GLU A 229 5.42 19.77 20.40
CA GLU A 229 4.55 18.80 19.76
C GLU A 229 3.30 19.47 19.19
N SER A 230 2.77 18.93 18.11
CA SER A 230 1.46 19.34 17.60
C SER A 230 0.37 19.06 18.63
N ALA A 231 -0.63 19.93 18.71
CA ALA A 231 -1.75 19.77 19.66
C ALA A 231 -2.61 18.52 19.39
N ARG A 232 -2.38 17.81 18.30
CA ARG A 232 -3.22 16.72 17.82
C ARG A 232 -2.40 15.51 17.41
N MET A 233 -3.08 14.36 17.45
CA MET A 233 -2.51 13.09 17.05
C MET A 233 -2.64 12.91 15.55
N ALA A 234 -1.52 12.70 14.88
CA ALA A 234 -1.47 12.25 13.50
C ALA A 234 -1.52 10.70 13.45
N VAL A 235 -2.09 10.15 12.39
CA VAL A 235 -2.31 8.71 12.25
C VAL A 235 -1.52 8.19 11.05
N PRO A 236 -0.57 7.25 11.22
CA PRO A 236 0.21 6.72 10.11
C PRO A 236 -0.69 5.89 9.17
N THR A 237 -0.49 6.08 7.88
CA THR A 237 -1.09 5.29 6.81
C THR A 237 -0.25 4.06 6.50
N SER A 238 -0.68 3.22 5.57
CA SER A 238 0.02 1.98 5.17
C SER A 238 1.48 2.16 4.76
N SER A 239 1.93 3.38 4.46
CA SER A 239 3.32 3.68 4.11
C SER A 239 4.24 3.98 5.30
N VAL A 240 3.75 4.05 6.53
CA VAL A 240 4.47 4.44 7.77
C VAL A 240 4.92 5.90 7.77
N ARG A 241 5.67 6.34 6.74
CA ARG A 241 6.20 7.71 6.61
C ARG A 241 5.15 8.75 6.18
N THR A 242 4.00 8.32 5.74
CA THR A 242 2.87 9.21 5.43
C THR A 242 1.87 9.11 6.55
N VAL A 243 1.63 10.21 7.22
CA VAL A 243 0.66 10.30 8.30
C VAL A 243 -0.52 11.19 7.88
N TYR A 244 -1.68 10.86 8.36
CA TYR A 244 -2.89 11.63 8.13
C TYR A 244 -3.18 12.55 9.31
N GLU A 245 -3.47 13.81 9.00
CA GLU A 245 -3.94 14.80 9.97
C GLU A 245 -5.44 15.05 9.72
N PRO A 246 -6.31 14.51 10.61
CA PRO A 246 -7.75 14.52 10.37
C PRO A 246 -8.39 15.90 10.28
N LEU A 247 -7.85 16.90 10.98
CA LEU A 247 -8.46 18.23 11.03
C LEU A 247 -8.43 18.98 9.71
N ILE A 248 -7.32 18.87 9.04
CA ILE A 248 -7.08 19.59 7.79
C ILE A 248 -7.33 18.70 6.58
N ASP A 249 -7.73 17.42 6.81
CA ASP A 249 -7.84 16.38 5.77
C ASP A 249 -6.62 16.40 4.83
N ARG A 250 -5.43 16.23 5.43
CA ARG A 250 -4.17 16.15 4.69
C ARG A 250 -3.35 14.93 5.12
N CYS A 251 -2.71 14.33 4.14
CA CYS A 251 -1.64 13.38 4.38
C CYS A 251 -0.30 14.11 4.26
N LEU A 252 0.56 13.93 5.25
CA LEU A 252 1.90 14.50 5.30
C LEU A 252 2.91 13.39 5.04
N LYS A 253 3.58 13.45 3.89
CA LYS A 253 4.55 12.43 3.47
C LYS A 253 5.96 12.90 3.83
N PHE A 254 6.48 12.35 4.91
CA PHE A 254 7.81 12.67 5.43
C PHE A 254 8.92 11.86 4.77
N SER A 255 10.14 12.35 4.87
CA SER A 255 11.32 11.49 4.80
C SER A 255 11.44 10.66 6.07
N LEU A 256 11.90 9.43 5.92
CA LEU A 256 12.21 8.55 7.04
C LEU A 256 13.46 7.72 6.68
N ASP A 257 14.58 8.02 7.34
CA ASP A 257 15.89 7.39 7.06
C ASP A 257 15.97 5.95 7.58
N VAL A 258 14.89 5.19 7.38
CA VAL A 258 14.78 3.79 7.76
C VAL A 258 14.54 2.96 6.50
N ARG A 259 15.22 1.83 6.42
CA ARG A 259 14.94 0.84 5.39
C ARG A 259 13.62 0.13 5.72
N ILE A 260 12.63 0.29 4.85
CA ILE A 260 11.36 -0.43 4.91
C ILE A 260 11.25 -1.25 3.63
N THR A 261 11.19 -2.58 3.74
CA THR A 261 11.26 -3.50 2.60
C THR A 261 12.57 -3.30 1.80
N ASN A 262 12.49 -2.86 0.53
CA ASN A 262 13.64 -2.76 -0.38
C ASN A 262 14.35 -1.40 -0.36
N CYS A 263 13.73 -0.34 0.18
CA CYS A 263 14.21 1.04 0.04
C CYS A 263 14.35 1.76 1.38
N VAL A 264 15.33 2.66 1.47
CA VAL A 264 15.33 3.74 2.48
C VAL A 264 14.26 4.74 2.07
N ARG A 265 13.35 5.10 2.98
CA ARG A 265 12.17 5.92 2.69
C ARG A 265 12.46 7.41 2.80
N LYS A 266 13.55 7.87 2.20
CA LYS A 266 13.98 9.26 2.14
C LYS A 266 13.49 9.91 0.85
N ASN A 267 12.97 11.13 0.93
CA ASN A 267 12.66 11.94 -0.25
C ASN A 267 13.92 12.69 -0.68
N SER A 268 14.46 12.39 -1.86
CA SER A 268 15.51 13.21 -2.44
C SER A 268 14.94 14.58 -2.86
N TRP A 269 15.79 15.59 -3.01
CA TRP A 269 15.34 16.92 -3.41
C TRP A 269 14.59 16.93 -4.75
N TYR A 270 15.00 16.08 -5.68
CA TYR A 270 14.34 15.96 -6.99
C TYR A 270 13.00 15.20 -6.92
N GLU A 271 12.78 14.35 -5.91
CA GLU A 271 11.49 13.72 -5.63
C GLU A 271 10.54 14.71 -4.97
N LEU A 272 11.02 15.57 -4.08
CA LEU A 272 10.23 16.67 -3.51
C LEU A 272 9.71 17.61 -4.61
N ALA A 273 10.59 18.12 -5.45
CA ALA A 273 10.23 18.99 -6.56
C ALA A 273 9.39 18.24 -7.62
N GLY A 274 9.72 16.98 -7.88
CA GLY A 274 9.01 16.13 -8.83
C GLY A 274 7.55 15.87 -8.46
N ALA A 275 7.23 15.74 -7.17
CA ALA A 275 5.86 15.55 -6.70
C ALA A 275 4.97 16.76 -7.04
N VAL A 276 5.47 17.97 -6.83
CA VAL A 276 4.76 19.22 -7.15
C VAL A 276 4.61 19.37 -8.66
N GLU A 277 5.68 19.16 -9.42
CA GLU A 277 5.66 19.25 -10.89
C GLU A 277 4.69 18.23 -11.50
N LEU A 278 4.67 16.99 -10.98
CA LEU A 278 3.70 15.98 -11.41
C LEU A 278 2.28 16.39 -11.06
N SER A 279 2.03 16.88 -9.86
CA SER A 279 0.68 17.34 -9.48
C SER A 279 0.14 18.39 -10.46
N ARG A 280 0.97 19.39 -10.80
CA ARG A 280 0.59 20.43 -11.74
C ARG A 280 0.31 19.88 -13.14
N ARG A 281 1.11 18.92 -13.62
CA ARG A 281 0.96 18.31 -14.96
C ARG A 281 -0.18 17.32 -15.05
N LEU A 282 -0.45 16.61 -13.98
CA LEU A 282 -1.49 15.57 -13.95
C LEU A 282 -2.89 16.13 -13.73
N GLU A 283 -3.02 17.36 -13.22
CA GLU A 283 -4.34 17.98 -13.02
C GLU A 283 -5.21 17.95 -14.28
N PRO A 284 -4.78 18.46 -15.45
CA PRO A 284 -5.58 18.38 -16.67
C PRO A 284 -5.84 16.93 -17.11
N VAL A 285 -4.87 16.03 -16.93
CA VAL A 285 -5.05 14.61 -17.27
C VAL A 285 -6.16 13.99 -16.42
N PHE A 286 -6.17 14.24 -15.11
CA PHE A 286 -7.21 13.69 -14.23
C PHE A 286 -8.57 14.37 -14.44
N LEU A 287 -8.62 15.60 -14.92
CA LEU A 287 -9.88 16.23 -15.37
C LEU A 287 -10.45 15.50 -16.60
N ASP A 288 -9.61 15.20 -17.59
CA ASP A 288 -10.01 14.43 -18.78
C ASP A 288 -10.43 13.01 -18.41
N LEU A 289 -9.66 12.33 -17.55
CA LEU A 289 -10.01 10.99 -17.05
C LEU A 289 -11.34 11.00 -16.29
N ALA A 290 -11.58 11.99 -15.44
CA ALA A 290 -12.83 12.11 -14.69
C ALA A 290 -14.04 12.43 -15.61
N ALA A 291 -13.82 13.14 -16.70
CA ALA A 291 -14.86 13.38 -17.71
C ALA A 291 -15.21 12.11 -18.49
N ALA A 292 -14.19 11.31 -18.86
CA ALA A 292 -14.37 10.03 -19.57
C ALA A 292 -14.86 8.89 -18.64
N PHE A 293 -14.41 8.90 -17.39
CA PHE A 293 -14.69 7.87 -16.35
C PHE A 293 -15.12 8.59 -15.06
N PRO A 294 -16.40 8.90 -14.87
CA PRO A 294 -16.88 9.82 -13.80
C PRO A 294 -16.56 9.43 -12.35
N GLY A 295 -16.17 8.16 -12.11
CA GLY A 295 -15.69 7.65 -10.81
C GLY A 295 -14.19 7.87 -10.54
N THR A 296 -13.44 8.46 -11.48
CA THR A 296 -11.99 8.65 -11.32
C THR A 296 -11.70 9.85 -10.43
N ARG A 297 -10.83 9.63 -9.43
CA ARG A 297 -10.33 10.64 -8.50
C ARG A 297 -8.83 10.47 -8.31
N TRP A 298 -8.18 11.45 -7.72
CA TRP A 298 -6.76 11.39 -7.35
C TRP A 298 -6.46 12.28 -6.16
N LEU A 299 -5.34 12.00 -5.47
CA LEU A 299 -4.85 12.80 -4.35
C LEU A 299 -3.63 13.61 -4.81
N PRO A 300 -3.78 14.88 -5.17
CA PRO A 300 -2.67 15.73 -5.57
C PRO A 300 -1.69 15.97 -4.41
N GLU A 301 -0.43 16.24 -4.78
CA GLU A 301 0.66 16.65 -3.89
C GLU A 301 1.05 18.09 -4.23
N PRO A 302 0.23 19.11 -3.80
CA PRO A 302 0.34 20.46 -4.30
C PRO A 302 1.57 21.23 -3.85
N GLY A 303 2.28 20.76 -2.81
CA GLY A 303 3.46 21.45 -2.32
C GLY A 303 4.31 20.60 -1.38
N TYR A 304 5.55 21.06 -1.17
CA TYR A 304 6.43 20.55 -0.13
C TYR A 304 7.09 21.68 0.64
N ARG A 305 7.49 21.41 1.89
CA ARG A 305 8.27 22.31 2.74
C ARG A 305 9.46 21.57 3.34
N SER A 306 10.57 22.28 3.54
CA SER A 306 11.80 21.77 4.14
C SER A 306 12.71 22.93 4.61
N ALA A 307 14.00 22.65 4.90
CA ALA A 307 14.99 23.64 5.29
C ALA A 307 16.27 23.56 4.44
N LYS A 308 16.76 24.71 3.96
CA LYS A 308 18.03 24.85 3.17
C LYS A 308 19.25 24.80 4.11
N LEU A 309 19.46 23.67 4.76
CA LEU A 309 20.54 23.46 5.74
C LEU A 309 21.52 22.37 5.29
N GLY A 310 21.83 22.37 3.97
CA GLY A 310 22.59 21.32 3.29
C GLY A 310 21.69 20.16 2.84
N THR A 311 22.19 19.33 1.91
CA THR A 311 21.41 18.27 1.26
C THR A 311 20.83 17.28 2.28
N ARG A 312 21.60 16.94 3.32
CA ARG A 312 21.18 16.00 4.36
C ARG A 312 19.90 16.43 5.06
N LEU A 313 19.82 17.69 5.50
CA LEU A 313 18.64 18.24 6.19
C LEU A 313 17.55 18.67 5.21
N LEU A 314 17.90 19.19 4.03
CA LEU A 314 16.91 19.49 2.99
C LEU A 314 16.06 18.28 2.64
N GLU A 315 16.69 17.13 2.43
CA GLU A 315 16.01 15.89 2.12
C GLU A 315 15.39 15.24 3.36
N GLY A 316 16.11 15.28 4.49
CA GLY A 316 15.71 14.62 5.73
C GLY A 316 14.51 15.27 6.44
N LEU A 317 14.34 16.60 6.31
CA LEU A 317 13.22 17.36 6.87
C LEU A 317 12.09 17.62 5.86
N GLY A 318 12.23 17.13 4.63
CA GLY A 318 11.24 17.34 3.57
C GLY A 318 9.90 16.70 3.92
N VAL A 319 8.83 17.50 3.85
CA VAL A 319 7.44 17.05 3.98
C VAL A 319 6.67 17.45 2.73
N ILE A 320 6.05 16.47 2.08
CA ILE A 320 5.12 16.69 0.96
C ILE A 320 3.71 16.71 1.52
N VAL A 321 2.95 17.75 1.17
CA VAL A 321 1.53 17.85 1.49
C VAL A 321 0.73 17.09 0.43
N ARG A 322 -0.12 16.19 0.82
CA ARG A 322 -1.06 15.47 -0.06
C ARG A 322 -2.48 15.75 0.39
N VAL A 323 -3.38 15.98 -0.54
CA VAL A 323 -4.82 16.12 -0.23
C VAL A 323 -5.34 14.82 0.37
N GLY A 324 -6.23 14.91 1.35
CA GLY A 324 -6.86 13.75 1.98
C GLY A 324 -8.01 13.19 1.14
N PRO A 325 -8.38 11.91 1.34
CA PRO A 325 -9.36 11.26 0.49
C PRO A 325 -10.78 11.79 0.68
N TRP A 326 -11.11 12.27 1.87
CA TRP A 326 -12.44 12.80 2.17
C TRP A 326 -12.75 14.09 1.41
N SER A 327 -11.72 14.88 1.06
CA SER A 327 -11.85 16.10 0.25
C SER A 327 -12.17 15.82 -1.23
N VAL A 328 -11.88 14.62 -1.74
CA VAL A 328 -11.99 14.30 -3.18
C VAL A 328 -13.13 13.33 -3.49
N CYS A 329 -13.48 12.45 -2.56
CA CYS A 329 -14.61 11.55 -2.72
C CYS A 329 -15.93 12.30 -2.66
N ARG A 330 -16.94 11.83 -3.41
CA ARG A 330 -18.30 12.38 -3.34
C ARG A 330 -18.91 12.15 -1.96
N PRO A 331 -19.83 13.02 -1.50
CA PRO A 331 -20.59 12.78 -0.29
C PRO A 331 -21.30 11.42 -0.33
N GLY A 332 -21.22 10.66 0.77
CA GLY A 332 -21.79 9.31 0.89
C GLY A 332 -20.94 8.19 0.30
N VAL A 333 -19.76 8.50 -0.22
CA VAL A 333 -18.79 7.50 -0.69
C VAL A 333 -17.71 7.33 0.36
N THR A 334 -17.44 6.09 0.75
CA THR A 334 -16.39 5.72 1.72
C THR A 334 -15.15 5.22 0.99
N PRO A 335 -14.00 5.93 1.07
CA PRO A 335 -12.75 5.44 0.52
C PRO A 335 -12.19 4.27 1.34
N LEU A 336 -11.77 3.19 0.68
CA LEU A 336 -11.14 2.04 1.31
C LEU A 336 -9.87 1.67 0.54
N LEU A 337 -8.80 1.31 1.26
CA LEU A 337 -7.56 0.88 0.63
C LEU A 337 -7.76 -0.47 -0.09
N SER A 338 -7.43 -0.54 -1.38
CA SER A 338 -7.53 -1.78 -2.17
C SER A 338 -6.76 -2.95 -1.53
N GLY A 339 -5.59 -2.66 -0.94
CA GLY A 339 -4.80 -3.66 -0.23
C GLY A 339 -5.53 -4.30 0.95
N ALA A 340 -6.33 -3.53 1.66
CA ALA A 340 -7.14 -4.06 2.74
C ALA A 340 -8.28 -4.96 2.23
N LEU A 341 -8.91 -4.60 1.10
CA LEU A 341 -9.92 -5.45 0.43
C LEU A 341 -9.30 -6.79 0.00
N ALA A 342 -8.07 -6.77 -0.50
CA ALA A 342 -7.35 -7.97 -0.88
C ALA A 342 -6.95 -8.86 0.31
N THR A 343 -6.50 -8.29 1.42
CA THR A 343 -5.94 -9.04 2.57
C THR A 343 -6.97 -9.33 3.66
N GLY A 344 -7.97 -8.50 3.83
CA GLY A 344 -9.01 -8.67 4.86
C GLY A 344 -9.79 -9.96 4.71
N TRP A 345 -9.99 -10.44 3.48
CA TRP A 345 -10.63 -11.71 3.21
C TRP A 345 -9.72 -12.93 3.45
N GLN A 346 -8.40 -12.78 3.35
CA GLN A 346 -7.45 -13.86 3.67
C GLN A 346 -7.33 -14.08 5.19
N VAL A 347 -7.17 -12.98 5.94
CA VAL A 347 -6.98 -13.04 7.39
C VAL A 347 -8.25 -13.51 8.10
N ALA A 348 -9.43 -13.20 7.56
CA ALA A 348 -10.72 -13.67 8.11
C ALA A 348 -10.97 -15.15 7.86
N GLY A 349 -10.42 -15.74 6.78
CA GLY A 349 -10.57 -17.16 6.44
C GLY A 349 -9.62 -18.08 7.22
N ASP A 350 -8.40 -17.61 7.48
CA ASP A 350 -7.30 -18.42 8.03
C ASP A 350 -7.06 -18.21 9.54
N MET A 351 -7.69 -17.17 10.15
CA MET A 351 -7.58 -16.95 11.60
C MET A 351 -8.59 -17.84 12.36
N PRO A 352 -8.15 -18.55 13.39
CA PRO A 352 -9.08 -19.21 14.30
C PRO A 352 -10.13 -18.21 14.79
N ASP A 353 -11.37 -18.65 14.97
CA ASP A 353 -12.50 -17.81 15.44
C ASP A 353 -12.18 -17.00 16.71
N THR A 354 -11.18 -17.39 17.46
CA THR A 354 -10.66 -16.72 18.66
C THR A 354 -9.84 -15.46 18.37
N VAL A 355 -9.35 -15.29 17.13
CA VAL A 355 -8.58 -14.10 16.70
C VAL A 355 -9.45 -13.18 15.83
N ARG A 356 -10.63 -13.65 15.42
CA ARG A 356 -11.68 -12.78 14.91
C ARG A 356 -12.10 -11.90 16.07
N SER A 357 -11.63 -10.66 16.10
CA SER A 357 -12.17 -9.67 17.02
C SER A 357 -13.68 -9.74 16.95
N PRO A 358 -14.38 -9.89 18.06
CA PRO A 358 -15.83 -9.77 18.07
C PRO A 358 -16.18 -8.30 17.85
N VAL A 359 -16.07 -7.81 16.63
CA VAL A 359 -16.72 -6.55 16.25
C VAL A 359 -18.19 -6.87 15.95
N THR A 360 -18.84 -7.53 16.89
CA THR A 360 -20.28 -7.56 17.07
C THR A 360 -20.65 -6.62 18.23
N GLY A 361 -20.04 -5.44 18.23
CA GLY A 361 -20.52 -4.31 19.01
C GLY A 361 -21.15 -3.33 18.03
N ALA A 362 -22.45 -3.07 18.17
CA ALA A 362 -23.11 -2.00 17.44
C ALA A 362 -22.23 -0.75 17.48
N VAL A 363 -21.72 -0.32 16.34
CA VAL A 363 -21.04 0.97 16.22
C VAL A 363 -22.10 2.01 16.51
N ARG A 364 -21.98 2.64 17.66
CA ARG A 364 -22.69 3.89 17.92
C ARG A 364 -22.19 4.87 16.87
N SER A 365 -23.11 5.41 16.11
CA SER A 365 -22.89 6.44 15.09
C SER A 365 -22.59 7.79 15.77
N ASP A 366 -21.43 7.90 16.41
CA ASP A 366 -20.87 9.18 16.87
C ASP A 366 -19.71 9.57 15.94
N VAL A 367 -19.92 9.46 14.62
CA VAL A 367 -19.10 10.17 13.65
C VAL A 367 -19.53 11.62 13.71
N PRO A 368 -18.67 12.55 14.10
CA PRO A 368 -19.01 13.98 14.01
C PRO A 368 -19.29 14.28 12.54
N ASP A 369 -20.43 14.85 12.26
CA ASP A 369 -20.84 15.29 10.93
C ASP A 369 -19.82 16.34 10.43
N ILE A 370 -18.85 15.90 9.63
CA ILE A 370 -17.77 16.73 9.09
C ILE A 370 -18.35 17.88 8.23
N ALA A 371 -19.57 17.72 7.71
CA ALA A 371 -20.26 18.78 6.99
C ALA A 371 -20.66 19.98 7.88
N ARG A 372 -20.84 19.78 9.19
CA ARG A 372 -21.15 20.86 10.14
C ARG A 372 -19.95 21.72 10.53
N TRP A 373 -18.72 21.20 10.36
CA TRP A 373 -17.50 21.94 10.73
C TRP A 373 -17.11 23.03 9.74
N ARG A 374 -17.61 22.97 8.51
CA ARG A 374 -17.36 24.02 7.48
C ARG A 374 -18.13 25.34 7.71
N ALA A 375 -19.14 25.37 8.58
CA ALA A 375 -20.04 26.51 8.77
C ALA A 375 -19.89 27.29 10.09
N ALA A 376 -19.10 26.84 11.04
CA ALA A 376 -19.02 27.48 12.38
C ALA A 376 -17.56 27.81 12.75
N GLY A 377 -17.11 28.98 12.31
CA GLY A 377 -16.01 29.67 13.00
C GLY A 377 -16.54 30.28 14.30
N THR A 378 -16.43 29.56 15.42
CA THR A 378 -16.33 30.12 16.79
C THR A 378 -16.46 28.99 17.83
N VAL A 379 -15.52 28.95 18.78
CA VAL A 379 -15.58 28.14 20.01
C VAL A 379 -16.49 28.83 21.00
N PRO A 380 -17.35 28.15 21.79
CA PRO A 380 -17.00 27.72 23.11
C PRO A 380 -17.63 26.40 23.57
N GLY A 381 -17.04 25.78 24.60
CA GLY A 381 -17.48 24.53 25.16
C GLY A 381 -18.83 24.58 25.87
N VAL A 382 -19.64 23.56 25.61
CA VAL A 382 -20.73 23.10 26.52
C VAL A 382 -20.94 21.61 26.28
N VAL A 383 -20.90 20.85 27.36
CA VAL A 383 -21.30 19.45 27.43
C VAL A 383 -22.82 19.38 27.39
N GLY A 384 -23.39 18.66 26.38
CA GLY A 384 -24.82 18.37 26.30
C GLY A 384 -25.08 16.85 26.27
N PRO A 385 -26.24 16.36 26.73
CA PRO A 385 -26.52 14.95 26.94
C PRO A 385 -26.73 14.17 25.64
N PRO A 386 -26.61 12.83 25.66
CA PRO A 386 -26.62 11.99 24.46
C PRO A 386 -28.02 11.88 23.84
N MET A 387 -28.10 12.14 22.55
CA MET A 387 -29.30 11.89 21.75
C MET A 387 -29.26 10.48 21.16
N THR A 388 -30.22 9.67 21.51
CA THR A 388 -30.44 8.34 20.92
C THR A 388 -31.27 8.46 19.63
N GLY A 389 -30.66 8.19 18.50
CA GLY A 389 -31.34 8.06 17.21
C GLY A 389 -30.73 6.90 16.43
N THR A 390 -31.52 5.85 16.20
CA THR A 390 -31.18 4.73 15.32
C THR A 390 -31.27 5.16 13.86
N VAL A 391 -30.15 5.15 13.13
CA VAL A 391 -30.11 5.27 11.68
C VAL A 391 -30.10 3.85 11.09
N PRO A 392 -31.02 3.48 10.18
CA PRO A 392 -30.96 2.20 9.48
C PRO A 392 -29.87 2.28 8.39
N GLY A 393 -28.88 1.42 8.44
CA GLY A 393 -27.80 1.34 7.46
C GLY A 393 -26.44 1.26 8.14
N GLY A 394 -26.15 0.17 8.84
CA GLY A 394 -24.85 -0.07 9.45
C GLY A 394 -23.79 -0.28 8.37
N VAL A 395 -22.80 0.63 8.29
CA VAL A 395 -21.54 0.36 7.61
C VAL A 395 -20.90 -0.84 8.30
N PRO A 396 -20.46 -1.90 7.57
CA PRO A 396 -19.85 -3.07 8.21
C PRO A 396 -18.55 -2.66 8.90
N THR A 397 -18.55 -2.71 10.22
CA THR A 397 -17.37 -2.47 11.06
C THR A 397 -16.51 -3.72 11.08
N GLY A 398 -15.45 -3.67 10.37
CA GLY A 398 -14.50 -4.76 10.21
C GLY A 398 -14.62 -5.39 8.84
N MET A 399 -13.56 -5.34 8.08
CA MET A 399 -13.48 -5.89 6.72
C MET A 399 -13.46 -7.43 6.71
N ALA A 400 -13.59 -8.07 7.86
CA ALA A 400 -13.89 -9.47 8.01
C ALA A 400 -15.40 -9.66 7.84
N GLY A 401 -15.88 -9.76 6.59
CA GLY A 401 -17.25 -10.14 6.31
C GLY A 401 -18.11 -9.16 5.52
N VAL A 402 -17.55 -8.43 4.55
CA VAL A 402 -18.37 -7.91 3.46
C VAL A 402 -18.87 -9.13 2.69
N SER A 403 -20.06 -9.64 3.08
CA SER A 403 -20.78 -10.59 2.25
C SER A 403 -21.22 -9.83 1.00
N VAL A 404 -20.42 -9.94 -0.05
CA VAL A 404 -20.78 -9.40 -1.36
C VAL A 404 -21.89 -10.30 -1.88
N ALA A 405 -23.11 -9.79 -1.89
CA ALA A 405 -24.30 -10.55 -2.31
C ALA A 405 -24.20 -11.06 -3.75
N ASP A 406 -23.51 -10.30 -4.61
CA ASP A 406 -23.22 -10.63 -6.00
C ASP A 406 -21.75 -10.30 -6.33
N PRO A 407 -20.83 -11.28 -6.17
CA PRO A 407 -19.41 -11.08 -6.44
C PRO A 407 -19.11 -10.68 -7.88
N VAL A 408 -19.88 -11.14 -8.86
CA VAL A 408 -19.65 -10.85 -10.29
C VAL A 408 -20.02 -9.41 -10.60
N ARG A 409 -21.16 -8.92 -10.11
CA ARG A 409 -21.58 -7.52 -10.24
C ARG A 409 -20.60 -6.59 -9.53
N TRP A 410 -20.20 -6.93 -8.32
CA TRP A 410 -19.24 -6.14 -7.54
C TRP A 410 -17.90 -6.04 -8.27
N TRP A 411 -17.41 -7.18 -8.77
CA TRP A 411 -16.17 -7.25 -9.52
C TRP A 411 -16.21 -6.42 -10.80
N ARG A 412 -17.31 -6.49 -11.56
CA ARG A 412 -17.49 -5.66 -12.76
C ARG A 412 -17.38 -4.18 -12.42
N ALA A 413 -18.08 -3.71 -11.40
CA ALA A 413 -18.02 -2.33 -10.94
C ALA A 413 -16.59 -1.93 -10.52
N TYR A 414 -15.90 -2.84 -9.81
CA TYR A 414 -14.51 -2.64 -9.40
C TYR A 414 -13.57 -2.46 -10.60
N VAL A 415 -13.63 -3.37 -11.57
CA VAL A 415 -12.78 -3.32 -12.77
C VAL A 415 -13.09 -2.07 -13.61
N GLU A 416 -14.36 -1.71 -13.76
CA GLU A 416 -14.80 -0.50 -14.47
C GLU A 416 -14.27 0.79 -13.83
N CYS A 417 -14.21 0.84 -12.49
CA CYS A 417 -13.64 1.98 -11.77
C CYS A 417 -12.11 2.09 -11.93
N VAL A 418 -11.38 0.96 -11.95
CA VAL A 418 -9.92 0.96 -11.84
C VAL A 418 -9.22 0.85 -13.19
N ALA A 419 -9.61 -0.11 -14.02
CA ALA A 419 -8.79 -0.50 -15.17
C ALA A 419 -8.87 0.47 -16.35
N PRO A 420 -10.05 0.91 -16.84
CA PRO A 420 -10.14 1.84 -17.96
C PRO A 420 -9.39 3.16 -17.71
N PRO A 421 -9.54 3.87 -16.57
CA PRO A 421 -8.82 5.13 -16.37
C PRO A 421 -7.31 4.94 -16.29
N VAL A 422 -6.80 3.83 -15.70
CA VAL A 422 -5.37 3.51 -15.69
C VAL A 422 -4.82 3.30 -17.09
N LEU A 423 -5.54 2.53 -17.91
CA LEU A 423 -5.15 2.27 -19.30
C LEU A 423 -5.24 3.52 -20.16
N ASP A 424 -6.24 4.36 -19.92
CA ASP A 424 -6.41 5.61 -20.66
C ASP A 424 -5.34 6.65 -20.30
N ALA A 425 -4.94 6.71 -19.03
CA ALA A 425 -3.79 7.53 -18.60
C ALA A 425 -2.54 7.17 -19.41
N TYR A 426 -2.29 5.88 -19.66
CA TYR A 426 -1.15 5.45 -20.46
C TYR A 426 -1.38 5.67 -21.97
N VAL A 427 -2.47 5.16 -22.53
CA VAL A 427 -2.73 5.14 -23.97
C VAL A 427 -2.95 6.55 -24.52
N SER A 428 -3.86 7.31 -23.91
CA SER A 428 -4.26 8.62 -24.39
C SER A 428 -3.33 9.73 -23.94
N HIS A 429 -2.84 9.66 -22.69
CA HIS A 429 -2.08 10.75 -22.07
C HIS A 429 -0.58 10.48 -21.90
N GLY A 430 -0.09 9.24 -22.12
CA GLY A 430 1.32 8.89 -21.89
C GLY A 430 1.75 9.01 -20.43
N VAL A 431 0.82 8.75 -19.50
CA VAL A 431 1.07 8.76 -18.06
C VAL A 431 1.12 7.32 -17.53
N VAL A 432 2.21 6.97 -16.88
CA VAL A 432 2.44 5.67 -16.27
C VAL A 432 2.05 5.73 -14.81
N LEU A 433 0.82 5.39 -14.48
CA LEU A 433 0.38 5.25 -13.09
C LEU A 433 0.92 3.95 -12.48
N GLU A 434 1.08 3.92 -11.16
CA GLU A 434 1.40 2.71 -10.39
C GLU A 434 0.17 2.25 -9.58
N PRO A 435 -0.84 1.65 -10.22
CA PRO A 435 -2.09 1.27 -9.56
C PRO A 435 -1.97 -0.05 -8.78
N HIS A 436 -0.90 -0.23 -8.00
CA HIS A 436 -0.82 -1.36 -7.09
C HIS A 436 -1.72 -1.17 -5.86
N LEU A 437 -1.98 -2.23 -5.10
CA LEU A 437 -2.97 -2.28 -4.01
C LEU A 437 -2.81 -1.18 -2.94
N GLN A 438 -1.62 -0.63 -2.75
CA GLN A 438 -1.37 0.45 -1.78
C GLN A 438 -1.67 1.85 -2.35
N ASN A 439 -1.65 2.00 -3.68
CA ASN A 439 -1.77 3.31 -4.35
C ASN A 439 -3.17 3.60 -4.89
N VAL A 440 -4.12 2.69 -4.69
CA VAL A 440 -5.51 2.87 -5.11
C VAL A 440 -6.43 2.73 -3.93
N LEU A 441 -7.29 3.72 -3.72
CA LEU A 441 -8.43 3.61 -2.82
C LEU A 441 -9.68 3.36 -3.68
N ILE A 442 -10.58 2.54 -3.18
CA ILE A 442 -11.88 2.29 -3.78
C ILE A 442 -12.93 3.00 -2.96
N GLY A 443 -13.63 3.93 -3.58
CA GLY A 443 -14.81 4.54 -3.00
C GLY A 443 -16.00 3.61 -3.16
N VAL A 444 -16.58 3.18 -2.04
CA VAL A 444 -17.80 2.38 -2.01
C VAL A 444 -18.98 3.22 -1.57
N ASP A 445 -20.15 2.97 -2.17
CA ASP A 445 -21.40 3.60 -1.76
C ASP A 445 -21.99 2.94 -0.47
N ALA A 446 -23.19 3.37 -0.10
CA ALA A 446 -23.87 2.87 1.08
C ALA A 446 -24.19 1.36 1.02
N ASP A 447 -24.30 0.79 -0.19
CA ASP A 447 -24.53 -0.64 -0.42
C ASP A 447 -23.21 -1.44 -0.50
N GLY A 448 -22.05 -0.76 -0.36
CA GLY A 448 -20.72 -1.35 -0.47
C GLY A 448 -20.27 -1.61 -1.92
N LEU A 449 -20.97 -1.07 -2.92
CA LEU A 449 -20.61 -1.22 -4.33
C LEU A 449 -19.48 -0.23 -4.69
N PRO A 450 -18.44 -0.66 -5.42
CA PRO A 450 -17.42 0.23 -5.96
C PRO A 450 -18.03 1.26 -6.93
N VAL A 451 -17.80 2.53 -6.66
CA VAL A 451 -18.31 3.67 -7.47
C VAL A 451 -17.26 4.71 -7.80
N GLU A 452 -16.10 4.68 -7.10
CA GLU A 452 -14.97 5.56 -7.36
C GLU A 452 -13.64 4.81 -7.21
N ALA A 453 -12.64 5.22 -7.98
CA ALA A 453 -11.24 4.86 -7.77
C ALA A 453 -10.42 6.13 -7.54
N VAL A 454 -9.66 6.16 -6.45
CA VAL A 454 -8.82 7.30 -6.07
C VAL A 454 -7.36 6.90 -6.19
N PHE A 455 -6.63 7.53 -7.10
CA PHE A 455 -5.21 7.26 -7.34
C PHE A 455 -4.34 8.20 -6.51
N ARG A 456 -3.23 7.68 -5.98
CA ARG A 456 -2.30 8.43 -5.12
C ARG A 456 -0.85 8.01 -5.30
N ASP A 457 0.05 8.75 -4.66
CA ASP A 457 1.50 8.50 -4.61
C ASP A 457 2.20 8.77 -5.94
N LEU A 458 2.29 10.06 -6.28
CA LEU A 458 2.78 10.53 -7.57
C LEU A 458 4.30 10.31 -7.75
N GLU A 459 5.07 10.05 -6.68
CA GLU A 459 6.50 9.72 -6.76
C GLU A 459 6.75 8.52 -7.70
N GLY A 460 5.86 7.53 -7.65
CA GLY A 460 5.91 6.35 -8.52
C GLY A 460 5.46 6.61 -9.97
N THR A 461 4.67 7.66 -10.19
CA THR A 461 4.14 8.00 -11.52
C THR A 461 5.26 8.48 -12.45
N LYS A 462 5.22 8.03 -13.71
CA LYS A 462 6.18 8.43 -14.75
C LYS A 462 5.46 8.92 -16.00
N LEU A 463 6.19 9.64 -16.82
CA LEU A 463 5.75 10.18 -18.10
C LEU A 463 6.46 9.43 -19.23
N VAL A 464 5.72 9.05 -20.25
CA VAL A 464 6.32 8.38 -21.41
C VAL A 464 7.18 9.38 -22.19
N ALA A 465 8.42 8.98 -22.47
CA ALA A 465 9.37 9.79 -23.21
C ALA A 465 8.79 10.30 -24.53
N GLY A 466 8.98 11.59 -24.80
CA GLY A 466 8.48 12.25 -26.02
C GLY A 466 6.97 12.56 -26.04
N ARG A 467 6.23 12.20 -24.99
CA ARG A 467 4.79 12.51 -24.88
C ARG A 467 4.51 13.79 -24.07
N HIS A 468 5.48 14.29 -23.32
CA HIS A 468 5.35 15.47 -22.46
C HIS A 468 6.53 16.41 -22.67
N ASP A 469 6.27 17.71 -22.73
CA ASP A 469 7.34 18.73 -22.77
C ASP A 469 7.87 18.94 -21.34
N LEU A 470 9.14 18.58 -21.13
CA LEU A 470 9.89 18.73 -19.88
C LEU A 470 11.02 19.76 -20.01
N SER A 471 11.04 20.57 -21.06
CA SER A 471 12.15 21.52 -21.35
C SER A 471 12.38 22.57 -20.25
N GLY A 472 11.34 22.91 -19.47
CA GLY A 472 11.45 23.84 -18.33
C GLY A 472 11.75 23.17 -16.98
N VAL A 473 11.90 21.83 -16.95
CA VAL A 473 12.10 21.06 -15.71
C VAL A 473 13.59 20.82 -15.48
N PRO A 474 14.13 20.96 -14.25
CA PRO A 474 15.50 20.61 -13.96
C PRO A 474 15.84 19.19 -14.43
N HIS A 475 17.00 19.02 -15.08
CA HIS A 475 17.39 17.78 -15.78
C HIS A 475 17.19 16.52 -14.90
N ARG A 476 17.65 16.55 -13.64
CA ARG A 476 17.50 15.43 -12.72
C ARG A 476 16.06 15.09 -12.39
N VAL A 477 15.19 16.10 -12.30
CA VAL A 477 13.76 15.91 -12.09
C VAL A 477 13.14 15.29 -13.35
N ALA A 478 13.43 15.83 -14.52
CA ALA A 478 12.92 15.32 -15.80
C ALA A 478 13.35 13.86 -16.05
N GLU A 479 14.61 13.52 -15.75
CA GLU A 479 15.14 12.16 -15.84
C GLU A 479 14.38 11.20 -14.89
N ALA A 480 14.16 11.63 -13.64
CA ALA A 480 13.44 10.84 -12.64
C ALA A 480 11.96 10.61 -13.00
N LEU A 481 11.37 11.52 -13.76
CA LEU A 481 9.95 11.45 -14.17
C LEU A 481 9.72 10.67 -15.47
N THR A 482 10.77 10.28 -16.20
CA THR A 482 10.62 9.75 -17.57
C THR A 482 10.85 8.25 -17.64
N TYR A 483 9.98 7.54 -18.36
CA TYR A 483 10.16 6.16 -18.79
C TYR A 483 10.05 6.03 -20.31
N ASP A 484 10.77 5.07 -20.91
CA ASP A 484 10.44 4.63 -22.25
C ASP A 484 9.08 3.92 -22.29
N ALA A 485 8.48 3.84 -23.47
CA ALA A 485 7.13 3.29 -23.62
C ALA A 485 7.01 1.82 -23.17
N ALA A 486 8.01 0.99 -23.45
CA ALA A 486 7.96 -0.43 -23.09
C ALA A 486 8.07 -0.64 -21.57
N SER A 487 9.00 0.05 -20.93
CA SER A 487 9.14 0.06 -19.46
C SER A 487 7.88 0.60 -18.79
N GLY A 488 7.29 1.67 -19.34
CA GLY A 488 6.02 2.23 -18.86
C GLY A 488 4.86 1.23 -18.96
N TRP A 489 4.71 0.57 -20.10
CA TRP A 489 3.67 -0.45 -20.29
C TRP A 489 3.83 -1.63 -19.33
N ASN A 490 5.05 -2.17 -19.22
CA ASN A 490 5.33 -3.26 -18.29
C ASN A 490 4.98 -2.87 -16.83
N ARG A 491 5.25 -1.62 -16.43
CA ARG A 491 4.89 -1.12 -15.10
C ARG A 491 3.39 -1.07 -14.89
N VAL A 492 2.64 -0.50 -15.86
CA VAL A 492 1.17 -0.44 -15.80
C VAL A 492 0.58 -1.84 -15.71
N VAL A 493 0.98 -2.76 -16.61
CA VAL A 493 0.45 -4.13 -16.65
C VAL A 493 0.79 -4.89 -15.35
N TYR A 494 2.03 -4.81 -14.88
CA TYR A 494 2.41 -5.44 -13.63
C TYR A 494 1.58 -4.93 -12.45
N CYS A 495 1.49 -3.61 -12.29
CA CYS A 495 0.78 -3.04 -11.17
C CYS A 495 -0.72 -3.32 -11.23
N LEU A 496 -1.34 -3.16 -12.42
CA LEU A 496 -2.77 -3.34 -12.59
C LEU A 496 -3.18 -4.82 -12.57
N MET A 497 -2.58 -5.65 -13.43
CA MET A 497 -3.06 -7.02 -13.63
C MET A 497 -2.56 -7.98 -12.55
N VAL A 498 -1.24 -7.93 -12.24
CA VAL A 498 -0.58 -8.93 -11.40
C VAL A 498 -0.61 -8.56 -9.92
N ASN A 499 -0.37 -7.29 -9.60
CA ASN A 499 -0.29 -6.82 -8.20
C ASN A 499 -1.61 -6.31 -7.65
N HIS A 500 -2.60 -6.05 -8.49
CA HIS A 500 -3.88 -5.49 -8.05
C HIS A 500 -5.06 -6.41 -8.40
N LEU A 501 -5.45 -6.49 -9.67
CA LEU A 501 -6.66 -7.21 -10.05
C LEU A 501 -6.60 -8.70 -9.69
N ALA A 502 -5.42 -9.35 -9.82
CA ALA A 502 -5.28 -10.75 -9.45
C ALA A 502 -5.55 -11.00 -7.95
N GLU A 503 -5.08 -10.11 -7.09
CA GLU A 503 -5.29 -10.24 -5.64
C GLU A 503 -6.75 -10.03 -5.23
N ILE A 504 -7.43 -9.07 -5.85
CA ILE A 504 -8.85 -8.82 -5.60
C ILE A 504 -9.72 -9.97 -6.15
N ALA A 505 -9.46 -10.43 -7.38
CA ALA A 505 -10.16 -11.57 -7.95
C ALA A 505 -10.03 -12.83 -7.08
N ALA A 506 -8.82 -13.10 -6.60
CA ALA A 506 -8.59 -14.24 -5.71
C ALA A 506 -9.30 -14.09 -4.35
N SER A 507 -9.42 -12.87 -3.84
CA SER A 507 -10.17 -12.59 -2.61
C SER A 507 -11.66 -12.84 -2.77
N LEU A 508 -12.23 -12.42 -3.90
CA LEU A 508 -13.65 -12.63 -4.23
C LEU A 508 -13.97 -14.09 -4.47
N ALA A 509 -13.10 -14.79 -5.19
CA ALA A 509 -13.31 -16.21 -5.50
C ALA A 509 -13.14 -17.12 -4.27
N GLY A 510 -12.44 -16.66 -3.23
CA GLY A 510 -12.06 -17.53 -2.11
C GLY A 510 -11.29 -18.76 -2.59
N THR A 511 -11.75 -19.95 -2.25
CA THR A 511 -11.21 -21.23 -2.76
C THR A 511 -11.77 -21.62 -4.15
N GLY A 512 -12.74 -20.87 -4.67
CA GLY A 512 -13.34 -21.10 -5.98
C GLY A 512 -12.44 -20.67 -7.17
N SER A 513 -12.97 -20.89 -8.37
CA SER A 513 -12.27 -20.50 -9.61
C SER A 513 -12.37 -19.00 -9.87
N THR A 514 -11.27 -18.38 -10.29
CA THR A 514 -11.25 -16.97 -10.73
C THR A 514 -11.65 -16.79 -12.21
N ARG A 515 -11.95 -17.88 -12.94
CA ARG A 515 -12.19 -17.85 -14.39
C ARG A 515 -13.32 -16.90 -14.79
N GLU A 516 -14.46 -16.99 -14.13
CA GLU A 516 -15.61 -16.14 -14.42
C GLU A 516 -15.30 -14.65 -14.16
N LEU A 517 -14.56 -14.36 -13.09
CA LEU A 517 -14.14 -12.99 -12.79
C LEU A 517 -13.20 -12.45 -13.88
N TRP A 518 -12.28 -13.26 -14.37
CA TRP A 518 -11.39 -12.85 -15.47
C TRP A 518 -12.12 -12.69 -16.80
N ALA A 519 -13.16 -13.49 -17.09
CA ALA A 519 -14.03 -13.28 -18.24
C ALA A 519 -14.71 -11.91 -18.20
N VAL A 520 -15.26 -11.55 -17.03
CA VAL A 520 -15.85 -10.21 -16.80
C VAL A 520 -14.82 -9.10 -16.97
N ALA A 521 -13.61 -9.27 -16.45
CA ALA A 521 -12.54 -8.29 -16.65
C ALA A 521 -12.15 -8.16 -18.13
N GLY A 522 -12.07 -9.29 -18.85
CA GLY A 522 -11.84 -9.33 -20.29
C GLY A 522 -12.89 -8.53 -21.07
N ASP A 523 -14.18 -8.69 -20.74
CA ASP A 523 -15.28 -7.93 -21.34
C ASP A 523 -15.11 -6.42 -21.15
N VAL A 524 -14.80 -5.99 -19.93
CA VAL A 524 -14.61 -4.55 -19.59
C VAL A 524 -13.43 -3.99 -20.38
N LEU A 525 -12.31 -4.71 -20.40
CA LEU A 525 -11.11 -4.30 -21.12
C LEU A 525 -11.31 -4.27 -22.64
N ALA A 526 -12.03 -5.25 -23.21
CA ALA A 526 -12.35 -5.31 -24.63
C ALA A 526 -13.28 -4.14 -25.05
N LYS A 527 -14.28 -3.82 -24.22
CA LYS A 527 -15.14 -2.65 -24.43
C LYS A 527 -14.33 -1.34 -24.44
N TYR A 528 -13.39 -1.20 -23.49
CA TYR A 528 -12.48 -0.06 -23.48
C TYR A 528 -11.59 -0.03 -24.72
N ALA A 529 -10.96 -1.17 -25.10
CA ALA A 529 -10.10 -1.28 -26.28
C ALA A 529 -10.85 -0.87 -27.56
N ALA A 530 -12.08 -1.32 -27.73
CA ALA A 530 -12.94 -0.98 -28.87
C ALA A 530 -13.20 0.54 -28.92
N SER A 531 -13.43 1.20 -27.78
CA SER A 531 -13.65 2.65 -27.71
C SER A 531 -12.40 3.47 -28.07
N ARG A 532 -11.22 2.88 -28.02
CA ARG A 532 -9.92 3.50 -28.36
C ARG A 532 -9.29 2.98 -29.66
N GLY A 533 -10.04 2.24 -30.48
CA GLY A 533 -9.57 1.73 -31.77
C GLY A 533 -8.52 0.63 -31.66
N TRP A 534 -8.59 -0.19 -30.60
CA TRP A 534 -7.73 -1.36 -30.38
C TRP A 534 -6.23 -1.02 -30.36
N PRO A 535 -5.73 -0.18 -29.44
CA PRO A 535 -4.31 0.10 -29.35
C PRO A 535 -3.49 -1.17 -29.22
N ARG A 536 -2.37 -1.27 -29.95
CA ARG A 536 -1.57 -2.49 -30.04
C ARG A 536 -1.20 -3.11 -28.69
N PRO A 537 -0.71 -2.36 -27.68
CA PRO A 537 -0.36 -2.96 -26.39
C PRO A 537 -1.56 -3.60 -25.68
N LEU A 538 -2.75 -3.00 -25.82
CA LEU A 538 -3.97 -3.53 -25.23
C LEU A 538 -4.51 -4.73 -26.00
N SER A 539 -4.39 -4.74 -27.32
CA SER A 539 -4.73 -5.91 -28.15
C SER A 539 -3.84 -7.12 -27.83
N GLU A 540 -2.55 -6.91 -27.62
CA GLU A 540 -1.60 -7.95 -27.18
C GLU A 540 -1.97 -8.48 -25.78
N LEU A 541 -2.31 -7.60 -24.83
CA LEU A 541 -2.79 -7.99 -23.51
C LEU A 541 -4.04 -8.87 -23.59
N LEU A 542 -5.04 -8.46 -24.36
CA LEU A 542 -6.31 -9.17 -24.52
C LEU A 542 -6.17 -10.48 -25.32
N SER A 543 -5.17 -10.59 -26.18
CA SER A 543 -4.86 -11.86 -26.89
C SER A 543 -4.13 -12.89 -26.01
N GLY A 544 -3.89 -12.59 -24.74
CA GLY A 544 -3.28 -13.52 -23.80
C GLY A 544 -1.76 -13.47 -23.75
N ALA A 545 -1.12 -12.38 -24.20
CA ALA A 545 0.32 -12.20 -24.04
C ALA A 545 0.75 -12.37 -22.57
N PRO A 546 1.86 -13.06 -22.28
CA PRO A 546 2.35 -13.24 -20.92
C PRO A 546 2.53 -11.92 -20.19
N LEU A 547 2.26 -11.91 -18.86
CA LEU A 547 2.32 -10.70 -18.05
C LEU A 547 3.68 -10.55 -17.36
N PRO A 548 4.22 -9.32 -17.23
CA PRO A 548 5.40 -9.06 -16.43
C PRO A 548 5.05 -9.16 -14.95
N ALA A 549 5.89 -9.81 -14.15
CA ALA A 549 5.79 -9.87 -12.70
C ALA A 549 7.13 -9.53 -12.06
N LYS A 550 7.15 -8.57 -11.12
CA LYS A 550 8.37 -8.10 -10.49
C LYS A 550 9.05 -9.19 -9.67
N ALA A 551 10.38 -9.32 -9.84
CA ALA A 551 11.21 -10.33 -9.20
C ALA A 551 11.76 -9.83 -7.84
N ASN A 552 10.91 -9.75 -6.83
CA ASN A 552 11.26 -9.18 -5.52
C ASN A 552 12.21 -10.07 -4.70
N LEU A 553 12.13 -11.40 -4.82
CA LEU A 553 13.07 -12.30 -4.17
C LEU A 553 14.46 -12.13 -4.77
N SER A 554 14.57 -12.11 -6.09
CA SER A 554 15.84 -11.93 -6.80
C SER A 554 16.53 -10.61 -6.42
N VAL A 555 15.76 -9.52 -6.31
CA VAL A 555 16.27 -8.20 -5.85
C VAL A 555 16.85 -8.30 -4.43
N ARG A 556 16.15 -8.96 -3.52
CA ARG A 556 16.62 -9.15 -2.14
C ARG A 556 17.84 -10.07 -2.09
N TRP A 557 17.82 -11.12 -2.86
CA TRP A 557 18.93 -12.08 -2.95
C TRP A 557 20.22 -11.41 -3.40
N THR A 558 20.14 -10.65 -4.50
CA THR A 558 21.31 -9.97 -5.09
C THR A 558 21.64 -8.63 -4.43
N ARG A 559 20.92 -8.21 -3.39
CA ARG A 559 21.07 -6.90 -2.71
C ARG A 559 20.97 -5.71 -3.66
N SER A 560 20.27 -5.89 -4.77
CA SER A 560 20.10 -4.86 -5.80
C SER A 560 19.14 -3.77 -5.36
N ALA A 561 19.24 -2.58 -6.00
CA ALA A 561 18.27 -1.52 -5.79
C ALA A 561 16.90 -1.90 -6.38
N ASP A 562 15.81 -1.53 -5.72
CA ASP A 562 14.45 -1.87 -6.16
C ASP A 562 14.11 -1.36 -7.58
N ARG A 563 14.68 -0.23 -7.98
CA ARG A 563 14.55 0.35 -9.33
C ARG A 563 15.21 -0.50 -10.43
N SER A 564 16.15 -1.37 -10.08
CA SER A 564 16.82 -2.31 -11.01
C SER A 564 16.18 -3.70 -11.01
N ALA A 565 15.02 -3.87 -10.34
CA ALA A 565 14.30 -5.13 -10.35
C ALA A 565 13.92 -5.56 -11.75
N GLY A 566 14.30 -6.78 -12.11
CA GLY A 566 13.83 -7.44 -13.34
C GLY A 566 12.38 -7.89 -13.23
N TYR A 567 11.85 -8.31 -14.36
CA TYR A 567 10.55 -8.97 -14.43
C TYR A 567 10.74 -10.44 -14.86
N VAL A 568 9.97 -11.31 -14.22
CA VAL A 568 9.71 -12.66 -14.74
C VAL A 568 8.35 -12.64 -15.47
N THR A 569 8.12 -13.59 -16.34
CA THR A 569 6.84 -13.73 -17.05
C THR A 569 5.92 -14.69 -16.31
N VAL A 570 4.63 -14.33 -16.24
CA VAL A 570 3.58 -15.18 -15.68
C VAL A 570 2.44 -15.35 -16.70
N ALA A 571 1.66 -16.40 -16.54
CA ALA A 571 0.52 -16.66 -17.40
C ALA A 571 -0.49 -15.50 -17.35
N ASN A 572 -1.09 -15.19 -18.49
CA ASN A 572 -2.14 -14.18 -18.57
C ASN A 572 -3.50 -14.85 -18.34
N PRO A 573 -4.23 -14.49 -17.28
CA PRO A 573 -5.52 -15.13 -16.99
C PRO A 573 -6.61 -14.82 -18.02
N LEU A 574 -6.45 -13.77 -18.83
CA LEU A 574 -7.38 -13.46 -19.92
C LEU A 574 -7.28 -14.47 -21.08
N ALA A 575 -6.17 -15.21 -21.20
CA ALA A 575 -6.00 -16.25 -22.24
C ALA A 575 -6.89 -17.48 -22.02
N THR A 576 -7.35 -17.70 -20.79
CA THR A 576 -8.12 -18.88 -20.37
C THR A 576 -9.52 -18.55 -19.87
N ALA A 577 -9.90 -17.28 -19.95
CA ALA A 577 -11.19 -16.76 -19.48
C ALA A 577 -12.34 -16.99 -20.47
#